data_4a41049049c97832b22e1a0be50e7644
#
_entry.id   4a41049049c97832b22e1a0be50e7644
#
_cell.length_a   1.000
_cell.length_b   1.000
_cell.length_c   1.000
_cell.angle_alpha   90.00
_cell.angle_beta   90.00
_cell.angle_gamma   90.00
#
_symmetry.space_group_name_H-M   'P 1'
#
loop_
_entity.id
_entity.type
_entity.pdbx_description
1 polymer ?
#
loop_
_entity_poly.entity_id
_entity_poly.type
_entity_poly.pdbx_seq_one_letter_code
_entity_poly.pdbx_strand_id
1 'polypeptide(L)'
;LPRAFASEALLSTWIMWILLAIHILIPIAFIFLLYIHFSRITRPKMLPPRALMYGTLVFLVGFSLLFPVQLLQKADLMSLPIIEEVDWFYLFFIPLLPETPPAFILSGTAFVMFFLFGAPWYRKKLAVDVADRDLSSCTGCAACAKDCPYEAIYVRPRTDGQKFKMESVIIQDRCAGCGICVGSCNFGGMNLTDLRLTTIESRMKALLTKTESRQPAPYLGVFCENTVTDTVHFDLSKQTLREDSRLSVFLVPCAGIVGPAFIKKAVQMGAEGVVIAACRLRDCHYREGNIWLKERLRAKRVPKIRLKDTSKPVAVFSFNSSESRDFVSTVSQQLDEWENNRNLPSSRGQFIALRSGKRWVSAAALVLVSGLFLFGFSWGVLDPWANYNPPPTALLRVNFFHLSEQVSCDLNNLESSVAKIRSKIDDVTRGDNIPKEGQQQQISTNLVSSMLCPRERVPVRLKLTMDDTLLLEKEFSPAGFSNDGLTYVNHELNVYPGKHSLALNIVDSLKEERQSGFDFKTEVILKDRQVLFVDFDDKLGQFYIRK
;
A
#
# COMPACT_ATOMS: atom_id res chain seq x y z
N LEU A 1 19.28 -19.30 -1.96
CA LEU A 1 17.93 -19.82 -2.28
C LEU A 1 17.58 -19.75 -3.80
N PRO A 2 17.87 -18.71 -4.57
CA PRO A 2 17.40 -18.63 -5.96
C PRO A 2 18.06 -19.66 -6.90
N ARG A 3 19.26 -20.12 -6.62
CA ARG A 3 20.05 -20.96 -7.54
C ARG A 3 19.86 -22.48 -7.35
N ALA A 4 19.36 -22.89 -6.16
CA ALA A 4 18.97 -24.29 -5.95
C ALA A 4 17.76 -24.70 -6.80
N PHE A 5 16.97 -23.74 -7.27
CA PHE A 5 15.83 -23.96 -8.16
C PHE A 5 16.19 -24.02 -9.65
N ALA A 6 17.44 -23.74 -10.02
CA ALA A 6 17.88 -23.68 -11.42
C ALA A 6 18.44 -25.00 -11.96
N SER A 7 18.23 -26.16 -11.30
CA SER A 7 18.51 -27.44 -11.91
C SER A 7 17.42 -27.78 -12.94
N GLU A 8 17.81 -28.25 -14.12
CA GLU A 8 16.87 -28.62 -15.19
C GLU A 8 15.81 -29.65 -14.74
N ALA A 9 16.12 -30.46 -13.73
CA ALA A 9 15.16 -31.41 -13.15
C ALA A 9 14.02 -30.73 -12.37
N LEU A 10 14.25 -29.52 -11.79
CA LEU A 10 13.26 -28.74 -11.06
C LEU A 10 12.54 -27.72 -11.95
N LEU A 11 13.19 -27.29 -13.03
CA LEU A 11 12.62 -26.39 -14.04
C LEU A 11 11.98 -27.16 -15.18
N SER A 12 11.23 -28.22 -14.87
CA SER A 12 10.41 -28.86 -15.91
C SER A 12 9.48 -27.79 -16.50
N THR A 13 9.22 -27.87 -17.78
CA THR A 13 8.35 -26.95 -18.53
C THR A 13 7.01 -26.72 -17.80
N TRP A 14 6.50 -27.72 -17.11
CA TRP A 14 5.28 -27.67 -16.32
C TRP A 14 5.37 -26.75 -15.10
N ILE A 15 6.49 -26.77 -14.37
CA ILE A 15 6.70 -25.89 -13.22
C ILE A 15 6.77 -24.43 -13.66
N MET A 16 7.43 -24.16 -14.78
CA MET A 16 7.47 -22.81 -15.36
C MET A 16 6.08 -22.32 -15.74
N TRP A 17 5.25 -23.17 -16.36
CA TRP A 17 3.87 -22.83 -16.67
C TRP A 17 3.02 -22.59 -15.43
N ILE A 18 3.19 -23.38 -14.38
CA ILE A 18 2.50 -23.19 -13.09
C ILE A 18 2.91 -21.86 -12.45
N LEU A 19 4.21 -21.56 -12.39
CA LEU A 19 4.71 -20.31 -11.84
C LEU A 19 4.19 -19.10 -12.63
N LEU A 20 4.21 -19.18 -13.95
CA LEU A 20 3.66 -18.15 -14.82
C LEU A 20 2.15 -17.98 -14.60
N ALA A 21 1.41 -19.08 -14.53
CA ALA A 21 -0.02 -19.04 -14.25
C ALA A 21 -0.33 -18.40 -12.89
N ILE A 22 0.40 -18.77 -11.84
CA ILE A 22 0.27 -18.18 -10.51
C ILE A 22 0.59 -16.68 -10.57
N HIS A 23 1.67 -16.29 -11.24
CA HIS A 23 2.08 -14.90 -11.39
C HIS A 23 1.00 -14.04 -12.08
N ILE A 24 0.28 -14.59 -13.05
CA ILE A 24 -0.82 -13.92 -13.75
C ILE A 24 -2.12 -13.94 -12.91
N LEU A 25 -2.45 -15.09 -12.32
CA LEU A 25 -3.74 -15.27 -11.63
C LEU A 25 -3.81 -14.51 -10.30
N ILE A 26 -2.72 -14.40 -9.55
CA ILE A 26 -2.71 -13.67 -8.27
C ILE A 26 -3.08 -12.18 -8.45
N PRO A 27 -2.45 -11.41 -9.35
CA PRO A 27 -2.84 -10.02 -9.60
C PRO A 27 -4.30 -9.88 -10.08
N ILE A 28 -4.75 -10.78 -10.96
CA ILE A 28 -6.14 -10.78 -11.44
C ILE A 28 -7.12 -11.04 -10.28
N ALA A 29 -6.85 -12.04 -9.46
CA ALA A 29 -7.65 -12.34 -8.27
C ALA A 29 -7.67 -11.15 -7.30
N PHE A 30 -6.52 -10.49 -7.10
CA PHE A 30 -6.42 -9.31 -6.25
C PHE A 30 -7.24 -8.14 -6.81
N ILE A 31 -7.18 -7.86 -8.11
CA ILE A 31 -8.00 -6.84 -8.78
C ILE A 31 -9.49 -7.17 -8.61
N PHE A 32 -9.87 -8.43 -8.77
CA PHE A 32 -11.25 -8.88 -8.59
C PHE A 32 -11.74 -8.71 -7.15
N LEU A 33 -10.90 -9.07 -6.16
CA LEU A 33 -11.21 -8.86 -4.74
C LEU A 33 -11.33 -7.37 -4.40
N LEU A 34 -10.46 -6.52 -4.95
CA LEU A 34 -10.56 -5.07 -4.84
C LEU A 34 -11.87 -4.55 -5.45
N TYR A 35 -12.24 -5.07 -6.62
CA TYR A 35 -13.51 -4.70 -7.25
C TYR A 35 -14.70 -5.06 -6.36
N ILE A 36 -14.74 -6.27 -5.78
CA ILE A 36 -15.77 -6.67 -4.81
C ILE A 36 -15.74 -5.76 -3.58
N HIS A 37 -14.57 -5.46 -3.05
CA HIS A 37 -14.42 -4.57 -1.90
C HIS A 37 -14.99 -3.18 -2.21
N PHE A 38 -14.60 -2.58 -3.31
CA PHE A 38 -15.11 -1.27 -3.72
C PHE A 38 -16.61 -1.28 -4.04
N SER A 39 -17.14 -2.36 -4.62
CA SER A 39 -18.58 -2.47 -4.92
C SER A 39 -19.45 -2.50 -3.67
N ARG A 40 -18.88 -2.92 -2.53
CA ARG A 40 -19.55 -2.92 -1.21
C ARG A 40 -19.51 -1.55 -0.51
N ILE A 41 -18.65 -0.65 -0.97
CA ILE A 41 -18.57 0.71 -0.42
C ILE A 41 -19.67 1.56 -1.06
N THR A 42 -20.47 2.23 -0.25
CA THR A 42 -21.53 3.10 -0.72
C THR A 42 -20.97 4.22 -1.59
N ARG A 43 -21.41 4.28 -2.83
CA ARG A 43 -21.06 5.33 -3.82
C ARG A 43 -19.53 5.49 -3.99
N PRO A 44 -18.81 4.43 -4.34
CA PRO A 44 -17.36 4.49 -4.53
C PRO A 44 -17.03 5.37 -5.74
N LYS A 45 -16.00 6.19 -5.60
CA LYS A 45 -15.37 6.86 -6.75
C LYS A 45 -14.30 5.92 -7.32
N MET A 46 -14.70 4.97 -8.14
CA MET A 46 -13.79 3.97 -8.73
C MET A 46 -12.88 4.54 -9.80
N LEU A 47 -13.38 5.48 -10.56
CA LEU A 47 -12.64 6.05 -11.68
C LEU A 47 -12.19 7.46 -11.39
N PRO A 48 -10.99 7.84 -11.81
CA PRO A 48 -10.52 9.21 -11.72
C PRO A 48 -11.37 10.13 -12.62
N PRO A 49 -11.24 11.45 -12.49
CA PRO A 49 -11.90 12.38 -13.40
C PRO A 49 -11.60 12.02 -14.86
N ARG A 50 -12.64 12.05 -15.73
CA ARG A 50 -12.52 11.63 -17.12
C ARG A 50 -11.35 12.28 -17.86
N ALA A 51 -11.10 13.57 -17.62
CA ALA A 51 -9.99 14.28 -18.25
C ALA A 51 -8.63 13.67 -17.87
N LEU A 52 -8.44 13.29 -16.59
CA LEU A 52 -7.21 12.63 -16.13
C LEU A 52 -7.10 11.23 -16.74
N MET A 53 -8.18 10.46 -16.73
CA MET A 53 -8.19 9.10 -17.27
C MET A 53 -7.83 9.06 -18.76
N TYR A 54 -8.50 9.88 -19.57
CA TYR A 54 -8.21 9.93 -21.02
C TYR A 54 -6.83 10.57 -21.30
N GLY A 55 -6.44 11.59 -20.53
CA GLY A 55 -5.11 12.19 -20.67
C GLY A 55 -4.00 11.19 -20.39
N THR A 56 -4.11 10.42 -19.31
CA THR A 56 -3.14 9.35 -18.99
C THR A 56 -3.13 8.26 -20.06
N LEU A 57 -4.31 7.82 -20.53
CA LEU A 57 -4.39 6.79 -21.57
C LEU A 57 -3.73 7.26 -22.88
N VAL A 58 -4.06 8.46 -23.36
CA VAL A 58 -3.46 9.04 -24.57
C VAL A 58 -1.95 9.19 -24.41
N PHE A 59 -1.50 9.65 -23.23
CA PHE A 59 -0.08 9.75 -22.92
C PHE A 59 0.62 8.39 -22.98
N LEU A 60 0.10 7.37 -22.29
CA LEU A 60 0.71 6.04 -22.27
C LEU A 60 0.76 5.40 -23.66
N VAL A 61 -0.34 5.47 -24.42
CA VAL A 61 -0.39 4.94 -25.78
C VAL A 61 0.58 5.70 -26.69
N GLY A 62 0.57 7.04 -26.63
CA GLY A 62 1.48 7.87 -27.42
C GLY A 62 2.94 7.61 -27.08
N PHE A 63 3.26 7.49 -25.80
CA PHE A 63 4.62 7.18 -25.33
C PHE A 63 5.07 5.79 -25.80
N SER A 64 4.22 4.77 -25.68
CA SER A 64 4.55 3.41 -26.15
C SER A 64 4.75 3.32 -27.66
N LEU A 65 4.06 4.16 -28.44
CA LEU A 65 4.24 4.22 -29.89
C LEU A 65 5.52 4.95 -30.29
N LEU A 66 5.88 6.00 -29.55
CA LEU A 66 7.09 6.79 -29.82
C LEU A 66 8.36 6.09 -29.32
N PHE A 67 8.26 5.36 -28.21
CA PHE A 67 9.37 4.65 -27.57
C PHE A 67 8.99 3.16 -27.36
N PRO A 68 8.91 2.39 -28.45
CA PRO A 68 8.60 0.96 -28.33
C PRO A 68 9.73 0.23 -27.61
N VAL A 69 9.34 -0.62 -26.63
CA VAL A 69 10.30 -1.48 -25.93
C VAL A 69 10.88 -2.48 -26.93
N GLN A 70 12.20 -2.52 -27.01
CA GLN A 70 12.89 -3.53 -27.83
C GLN A 70 12.89 -4.87 -27.09
N LEU A 71 12.60 -5.93 -27.83
CA LEU A 71 12.74 -7.28 -27.30
C LEU A 71 14.24 -7.62 -27.24
N LEU A 72 14.67 -8.09 -26.07
CA LEU A 72 16.01 -8.62 -25.89
C LEU A 72 16.17 -9.94 -26.68
N GLN A 73 17.43 -10.37 -26.85
CA GLN A 73 17.74 -11.64 -27.49
C GLN A 73 17.04 -12.80 -26.78
N LYS A 74 16.82 -13.89 -27.52
CA LYS A 74 16.26 -15.12 -26.93
C LYS A 74 17.11 -15.52 -25.72
N ALA A 75 16.45 -15.82 -24.61
CA ALA A 75 17.13 -16.27 -23.40
C ALA A 75 17.95 -17.53 -23.69
N ASP A 76 19.23 -17.46 -23.42
CA ASP A 76 20.18 -18.59 -23.50
C ASP A 76 20.88 -18.68 -22.13
N LEU A 77 20.63 -19.77 -21.43
CA LEU A 77 21.22 -20.03 -20.11
C LEU A 77 22.72 -20.38 -20.18
N MET A 78 23.23 -20.69 -21.38
CA MET A 78 24.63 -21.05 -21.62
C MET A 78 25.49 -19.85 -22.04
N SER A 79 24.89 -18.64 -22.11
CA SER A 79 25.61 -17.42 -22.43
C SER A 79 25.28 -16.30 -21.43
N LEU A 80 26.26 -15.50 -21.10
CA LEU A 80 26.03 -14.28 -20.31
C LEU A 80 25.43 -13.20 -21.23
N PRO A 81 24.45 -12.42 -20.76
CA PRO A 81 23.89 -11.33 -21.55
C PRO A 81 24.97 -10.29 -21.90
N ILE A 82 24.83 -9.71 -23.11
CA ILE A 82 25.80 -8.73 -23.61
C ILE A 82 25.68 -7.41 -22.84
N ILE A 83 24.45 -7.01 -22.57
CA ILE A 83 24.10 -5.78 -21.84
C ILE A 83 22.97 -6.14 -20.89
N GLU A 84 23.15 -5.85 -19.63
CA GLU A 84 22.07 -5.90 -18.64
C GLU A 84 21.60 -4.46 -18.39
N GLU A 85 20.47 -4.11 -19.01
CA GLU A 85 19.80 -2.85 -18.69
C GLU A 85 19.00 -3.03 -17.39
N VAL A 86 19.35 -2.25 -16.40
CA VAL A 86 18.65 -2.26 -15.10
C VAL A 86 17.43 -1.37 -15.22
N ASP A 87 16.24 -1.91 -14.91
CA ASP A 87 15.04 -1.10 -14.75
C ASP A 87 15.18 -0.19 -13.52
N TRP A 88 15.58 1.05 -13.76
CA TRP A 88 15.82 2.05 -12.72
C TRP A 88 14.58 2.39 -11.88
N PHE A 89 13.39 2.17 -12.40
CA PHE A 89 12.18 2.47 -11.66
C PHE A 89 11.94 1.45 -10.54
N TYR A 90 12.08 0.15 -10.85
CA TYR A 90 11.86 -0.92 -9.87
C TYR A 90 13.15 -1.38 -9.20
N LEU A 91 14.28 -1.24 -9.88
CA LEU A 91 15.55 -1.86 -9.51
C LEU A 91 16.66 -0.84 -9.17
N PHE A 92 16.28 0.44 -8.91
CA PHE A 92 17.23 1.51 -8.58
C PHE A 92 18.16 1.20 -7.40
N PHE A 93 17.77 0.25 -6.55
CA PHE A 93 18.55 -0.16 -5.39
C PHE A 93 19.55 -1.29 -5.69
N ILE A 94 19.46 -1.97 -6.84
CA ILE A 94 20.36 -3.09 -7.19
C ILE A 94 21.83 -2.69 -7.18
N PRO A 95 22.27 -1.54 -7.70
CA PRO A 95 23.67 -1.13 -7.64
C PRO A 95 24.21 -0.97 -6.22
N LEU A 96 23.33 -0.75 -5.26
CA LEU A 96 23.71 -0.61 -3.84
C LEU A 96 23.92 -1.96 -3.12
N LEU A 97 23.35 -3.06 -3.69
CA LEU A 97 23.38 -4.38 -3.05
C LEU A 97 24.78 -4.98 -2.87
N PRO A 98 25.70 -4.88 -3.84
CA PRO A 98 27.03 -5.46 -3.71
C PRO A 98 27.87 -4.86 -2.56
N GLU A 99 27.66 -3.58 -2.29
CA GLU A 99 28.42 -2.83 -1.29
C GLU A 99 27.77 -2.79 0.10
N THR A 100 26.48 -3.17 0.19
CA THR A 100 25.72 -3.08 1.44
C THR A 100 25.61 -4.45 2.12
N PRO A 101 25.96 -4.57 3.40
CA PRO A 101 25.75 -5.81 4.13
C PRO A 101 24.27 -6.26 4.09
N PRO A 102 23.97 -7.53 3.81
CA PRO A 102 22.59 -8.03 3.74
C PRO A 102 21.76 -7.75 4.99
N ALA A 103 22.40 -7.74 6.16
CA ALA A 103 21.75 -7.42 7.43
C ALA A 103 21.22 -5.97 7.47
N PHE A 104 21.91 -5.03 6.82
CA PHE A 104 21.47 -3.63 6.76
C PHE A 104 20.23 -3.48 5.86
N ILE A 105 20.19 -4.17 4.74
CA ILE A 105 19.04 -4.16 3.82
C ILE A 105 17.82 -4.80 4.49
N LEU A 106 18.02 -5.95 5.14
CA LEU A 106 16.94 -6.65 5.87
C LEU A 106 16.41 -5.80 7.03
N SER A 107 17.29 -5.19 7.82
CA SER A 107 16.87 -4.35 8.94
C SER A 107 16.15 -3.08 8.46
N GLY A 108 16.62 -2.45 7.40
CA GLY A 108 15.95 -1.30 6.77
C GLY A 108 14.57 -1.64 6.25
N THR A 109 14.45 -2.75 5.54
CA THR A 109 13.16 -3.25 5.03
C THR A 109 12.21 -3.58 6.19
N ALA A 110 12.68 -4.29 7.21
CA ALA A 110 11.89 -4.61 8.40
C ALA A 110 11.42 -3.33 9.13
N PHE A 111 12.28 -2.32 9.25
CA PHE A 111 11.95 -1.02 9.85
C PHE A 111 10.84 -0.30 9.06
N VAL A 112 10.97 -0.22 7.73
CA VAL A 112 9.95 0.40 6.87
C VAL A 112 8.63 -0.35 6.99
N MET A 113 8.66 -1.69 6.93
CA MET A 113 7.46 -2.51 7.10
C MET A 113 6.82 -2.32 8.47
N PHE A 114 7.61 -2.33 9.55
CA PHE A 114 7.11 -2.06 10.90
C PHE A 114 6.43 -0.69 11.01
N PHE A 115 7.04 0.34 10.41
CA PHE A 115 6.48 1.69 10.39
C PHE A 115 5.17 1.76 9.58
N LEU A 116 5.13 1.14 8.40
CA LEU A 116 3.94 1.11 7.56
C LEU A 116 2.79 0.33 8.22
N PHE A 117 3.08 -0.83 8.78
CA PHE A 117 2.08 -1.61 9.52
C PHE A 117 1.64 -0.90 10.81
N GLY A 118 2.55 -0.22 11.51
CA GLY A 118 2.25 0.53 12.72
C GLY A 118 1.48 1.83 12.50
N ALA A 119 1.55 2.43 11.30
CA ALA A 119 0.94 3.73 10.99
C ALA A 119 -0.55 3.86 11.37
N PRO A 120 -1.43 2.85 11.21
CA PRO A 120 -2.83 2.94 11.62
C PRO A 120 -3.01 3.15 13.13
N TRP A 121 -2.11 2.61 13.96
CA TRP A 121 -2.21 2.73 15.42
C TRP A 121 -1.65 4.05 15.95
N TYR A 122 -0.76 4.72 15.20
CA TYR A 122 -0.24 6.05 15.56
C TYR A 122 -1.22 7.18 15.31
N ARG A 123 -2.22 6.96 14.47
CA ARG A 123 -3.26 7.97 14.25
C ARG A 123 -4.19 8.03 15.46
N LYS A 124 -4.09 9.13 16.23
CA LYS A 124 -5.12 9.49 17.21
C LYS A 124 -6.46 9.55 16.44
N LYS A 125 -7.44 8.78 16.91
CA LYS A 125 -8.81 8.95 16.43
C LYS A 125 -9.21 10.38 16.77
N LEU A 126 -9.28 11.26 15.77
CA LEU A 126 -9.88 12.57 15.93
C LEU A 126 -11.31 12.33 16.37
N ALA A 127 -11.70 12.94 17.50
CA ALA A 127 -13.08 12.89 17.94
C ALA A 127 -13.93 13.55 16.85
N VAL A 128 -14.73 12.75 16.16
CA VAL A 128 -15.65 13.24 15.14
C VAL A 128 -16.95 13.57 15.85
N ASP A 129 -17.48 14.77 15.62
CA ASP A 129 -18.79 15.16 16.10
C ASP A 129 -19.86 14.33 15.39
N VAL A 130 -20.31 13.25 16.03
CA VAL A 130 -21.26 12.31 15.43
C VAL A 130 -22.69 12.88 15.42
N ALA A 131 -23.49 12.41 14.47
CA ALA A 131 -24.90 12.77 14.42
C ALA A 131 -25.62 12.25 15.67
N ASP A 132 -26.55 13.06 16.17
CA ASP A 132 -27.46 12.76 17.27
C ASP A 132 -28.91 12.88 16.77
N ARG A 133 -29.84 12.18 17.41
CA ARG A 133 -31.24 12.16 17.05
C ARG A 133 -32.13 12.62 18.19
N ASP A 134 -33.09 13.45 17.85
CA ASP A 134 -34.24 13.75 18.73
C ASP A 134 -35.44 12.92 18.27
N LEU A 135 -35.79 11.91 19.07
CA LEU A 135 -36.90 11.02 18.76
C LEU A 135 -38.25 11.71 18.82
N SER A 136 -38.41 12.76 19.65
CA SER A 136 -39.66 13.52 19.77
C SER A 136 -40.04 14.23 18.46
N SER A 137 -39.02 14.68 17.73
CA SER A 137 -39.16 15.37 16.44
C SER A 137 -39.03 14.45 15.23
N CYS A 138 -38.65 13.19 15.45
CA CYS A 138 -38.42 12.22 14.35
C CYS A 138 -39.75 11.66 13.82
N THR A 139 -40.03 11.87 12.53
CA THR A 139 -41.21 11.35 11.84
C THR A 139 -40.97 10.02 11.13
N GLY A 140 -39.73 9.47 11.11
CA GLY A 140 -39.39 8.24 10.41
C GLY A 140 -39.42 8.33 8.89
N CYS A 141 -39.35 9.52 8.31
CA CYS A 141 -39.47 9.75 6.86
C CYS A 141 -38.29 9.26 6.00
N ALA A 142 -37.24 8.72 6.60
CA ALA A 142 -36.05 8.18 5.95
C ALA A 142 -35.20 9.16 5.13
N ALA A 143 -35.50 10.46 5.11
CA ALA A 143 -34.75 11.43 4.31
C ALA A 143 -33.26 11.51 4.74
N CYS A 144 -32.98 11.46 6.04
CA CYS A 144 -31.62 11.44 6.59
C CYS A 144 -30.85 10.17 6.20
N ALA A 145 -31.50 9.01 6.17
CA ALA A 145 -30.90 7.75 5.74
C ALA A 145 -30.59 7.77 4.23
N LYS A 146 -31.55 8.27 3.42
CA LYS A 146 -31.37 8.38 1.96
C LYS A 146 -30.25 9.32 1.55
N ASP A 147 -30.04 10.39 2.32
CA ASP A 147 -29.04 11.41 2.01
C ASP A 147 -27.66 11.13 2.64
N CYS A 148 -27.56 10.15 3.55
CA CYS A 148 -26.29 9.81 4.19
C CYS A 148 -25.34 9.11 3.19
N PRO A 149 -24.21 9.74 2.81
CA PRO A 149 -23.28 9.13 1.85
C PRO A 149 -22.40 8.03 2.47
N TYR A 150 -22.53 7.81 3.79
CA TYR A 150 -21.77 6.80 4.55
C TYR A 150 -22.65 5.64 5.03
N GLU A 151 -23.95 5.63 4.68
CA GLU A 151 -24.91 4.63 5.19
C GLU A 151 -24.87 4.47 6.73
N ALA A 152 -24.56 5.56 7.40
CA ALA A 152 -24.50 5.60 8.86
C ALA A 152 -25.90 5.68 9.51
N ILE A 153 -26.97 5.79 8.71
CA ILE A 153 -28.33 5.95 9.21
C ILE A 153 -29.25 4.94 8.51
N TYR A 154 -30.01 4.21 9.29
CA TYR A 154 -31.08 3.33 8.80
C TYR A 154 -32.38 3.62 9.54
N VAL A 155 -33.48 3.06 9.05
CA VAL A 155 -34.80 3.24 9.65
C VAL A 155 -35.34 1.90 10.13
N ARG A 156 -35.88 1.87 11.34
CA ARG A 156 -36.49 0.68 11.94
C ARG A 156 -37.88 1.01 12.49
N PRO A 157 -38.70 -0.01 12.82
CA PRO A 157 -39.91 0.19 13.58
C PRO A 157 -39.61 0.90 14.90
N ARG A 158 -40.47 1.81 15.27
CA ARG A 158 -40.34 2.59 16.49
C ARG A 158 -40.63 1.77 17.73
N THR A 159 -39.86 2.00 18.79
CA THR A 159 -39.96 1.23 20.05
C THR A 159 -40.47 2.07 21.23
N ASP A 160 -40.66 3.37 21.05
CA ASP A 160 -40.99 4.33 22.12
C ASP A 160 -42.49 4.69 22.24
N GLY A 161 -43.37 4.04 21.47
CA GLY A 161 -44.82 4.26 21.53
C GLY A 161 -45.32 5.61 20.99
N GLN A 162 -44.43 6.41 20.38
CA GLN A 162 -44.82 7.71 19.81
C GLN A 162 -45.65 7.56 18.52
N LYS A 163 -46.27 8.67 18.07
CA LYS A 163 -47.23 8.72 16.96
C LYS A 163 -46.79 8.08 15.64
N PHE A 164 -45.50 8.16 15.31
CA PHE A 164 -45.00 7.66 14.01
C PHE A 164 -44.51 6.21 14.11
N LYS A 165 -44.71 5.44 13.03
CA LYS A 165 -44.39 3.99 13.02
C LYS A 165 -42.89 3.67 12.93
N MET A 166 -42.09 4.60 12.44
CA MET A 166 -40.68 4.37 12.13
C MET A 166 -39.80 5.41 12.82
N GLU A 167 -38.56 5.03 13.11
CA GLU A 167 -37.53 5.90 13.68
C GLU A 167 -36.19 5.74 12.93
N SER A 168 -35.37 6.79 12.93
CA SER A 168 -34.00 6.72 12.43
C SER A 168 -33.06 6.19 13.51
N VAL A 169 -32.08 5.38 13.11
CA VAL A 169 -31.02 4.86 14.00
C VAL A 169 -29.67 5.20 13.36
N ILE A 170 -28.72 5.64 14.18
CA ILE A 170 -27.39 6.06 13.76
C ILE A 170 -26.37 5.00 14.15
N ILE A 171 -25.55 4.59 13.20
CA ILE A 171 -24.38 3.74 13.42
C ILE A 171 -23.18 4.69 13.60
N GLN A 172 -22.80 4.91 14.85
CA GLN A 172 -21.77 5.90 15.22
C GLN A 172 -20.44 5.65 14.52
N ASP A 173 -19.99 4.40 14.41
CA ASP A 173 -18.72 4.03 13.78
C ASP A 173 -18.66 4.33 12.26
N ARG A 174 -19.81 4.53 11.62
CA ARG A 174 -19.91 4.92 10.21
C ARG A 174 -20.12 6.41 10.02
N CYS A 175 -20.45 7.13 11.10
CA CYS A 175 -20.76 8.54 11.01
C CYS A 175 -19.49 9.39 10.84
N ALA A 176 -19.45 10.17 9.76
CA ALA A 176 -18.33 11.08 9.47
C ALA A 176 -18.54 12.51 10.01
N GLY A 177 -19.60 12.78 10.78
CA GLY A 177 -19.87 14.10 11.36
C GLY A 177 -20.15 15.21 10.35
N CYS A 178 -20.54 14.88 9.13
CA CYS A 178 -20.70 15.88 8.07
C CYS A 178 -21.92 16.80 8.20
N GLY A 179 -22.93 16.40 8.99
CA GLY A 179 -24.17 17.17 9.18
C GLY A 179 -25.15 17.19 7.99
N ILE A 180 -24.89 16.42 6.91
CA ILE A 180 -25.80 16.34 5.76
C ILE A 180 -27.20 15.90 6.19
N CYS A 181 -27.30 14.97 7.14
CA CYS A 181 -28.55 14.47 7.69
C CYS A 181 -29.36 15.56 8.42
N VAL A 182 -28.70 16.54 9.03
CA VAL A 182 -29.33 17.70 9.64
C VAL A 182 -30.02 18.53 8.57
N GLY A 183 -29.31 18.86 7.48
CA GLY A 183 -29.89 19.57 6.33
C GLY A 183 -30.99 18.81 5.60
N SER A 184 -31.05 17.47 5.75
CA SER A 184 -32.06 16.60 5.16
C SER A 184 -33.31 16.48 6.04
N CYS A 185 -33.19 16.82 7.32
CA CYS A 185 -34.30 16.72 8.25
C CYS A 185 -35.15 18.01 8.27
N ASN A 186 -36.39 17.91 7.78
CA ASN A 186 -37.31 19.06 7.78
C ASN A 186 -37.93 19.33 9.14
N PHE A 187 -37.84 18.38 10.08
CA PHE A 187 -38.52 18.39 11.36
C PHE A 187 -37.59 18.63 12.55
N GLY A 188 -36.29 18.82 12.33
CA GLY A 188 -35.30 19.05 13.38
C GLY A 188 -34.92 17.82 14.21
N GLY A 189 -35.36 16.60 13.78
CA GLY A 189 -35.08 15.38 14.48
C GLY A 189 -33.65 14.81 14.28
N MET A 190 -32.79 15.50 13.51
CA MET A 190 -31.40 15.17 13.34
C MET A 190 -30.50 16.35 13.70
N ASN A 191 -29.50 16.12 14.51
CA ASN A 191 -28.52 17.08 14.97
C ASN A 191 -27.10 16.55 14.87
N LEU A 192 -26.11 17.40 15.03
CA LEU A 192 -24.76 17.00 15.43
C LEU A 192 -24.60 17.26 16.92
N THR A 193 -23.73 16.52 17.60
CA THR A 193 -23.58 16.63 19.07
C THR A 193 -23.22 18.08 19.49
N ASP A 194 -22.26 18.70 18.78
CA ASP A 194 -21.78 20.05 19.05
C ASP A 194 -22.53 21.16 18.26
N LEU A 195 -23.28 20.79 17.22
CA LEU A 195 -24.06 21.66 16.37
C LEU A 195 -25.54 21.29 16.40
N ARG A 196 -26.12 21.31 17.61
CA ARG A 196 -27.59 21.20 17.79
C ARG A 196 -28.29 22.40 17.24
N LEU A 197 -29.53 22.24 16.81
CA LEU A 197 -30.34 23.35 16.28
C LEU A 197 -30.35 24.55 17.22
N THR A 198 -30.48 24.32 18.52
CA THR A 198 -30.45 25.39 19.56
C THR A 198 -29.10 26.09 19.61
N THR A 199 -27.99 25.36 19.49
CA THR A 199 -26.63 25.91 19.44
C THR A 199 -26.42 26.72 18.15
N ILE A 200 -26.91 26.25 17.02
CA ILE A 200 -26.88 26.96 15.73
C ILE A 200 -27.65 28.28 15.88
N GLU A 201 -28.85 28.26 16.46
CA GLU A 201 -29.67 29.43 16.68
C GLU A 201 -29.01 30.46 17.60
N SER A 202 -28.45 30.04 18.73
CA SER A 202 -27.75 30.94 19.65
C SER A 202 -26.51 31.57 19.01
N ARG A 203 -25.70 30.80 18.26
CA ARG A 203 -24.55 31.34 17.54
C ARG A 203 -24.94 32.31 16.42
N MET A 204 -25.97 31.97 15.63
CA MET A 204 -26.50 32.89 14.61
C MET A 204 -26.98 34.20 15.22
N LYS A 205 -27.73 34.13 16.33
CA LYS A 205 -28.19 35.31 17.04
C LYS A 205 -27.02 36.16 17.51
N ALA A 206 -26.01 35.57 18.11
CA ALA A 206 -24.79 36.26 18.55
C ALA A 206 -24.06 36.98 17.41
N LEU A 207 -24.05 36.36 16.21
CA LEU A 207 -23.41 36.93 15.02
C LEU A 207 -24.16 38.10 14.41
N LEU A 208 -25.50 38.10 14.51
CA LEU A 208 -26.38 39.09 13.87
C LEU A 208 -26.80 40.21 14.81
N THR A 209 -26.66 40.05 16.15
CA THR A 209 -27.02 41.12 17.13
C THR A 209 -25.83 42.01 17.44
N LYS A 210 -26.10 43.26 17.70
CA LYS A 210 -25.12 44.25 18.14
C LYS A 210 -24.63 43.92 19.55
N THR A 211 -23.31 43.90 19.73
CA THR A 211 -22.64 43.74 21.02
C THR A 211 -21.75 44.98 21.24
N GLU A 212 -21.41 45.31 22.48
CA GLU A 212 -20.58 46.49 22.81
C GLU A 212 -19.25 46.54 22.02
N SER A 213 -18.69 45.39 21.68
CA SER A 213 -17.44 45.24 20.94
C SER A 213 -17.60 45.02 19.44
N ARG A 214 -18.86 44.94 18.90
CA ARG A 214 -19.10 44.55 17.51
C ARG A 214 -20.30 45.28 16.89
N GLN A 215 -20.09 45.86 15.71
CA GLN A 215 -21.18 46.34 14.86
C GLN A 215 -21.94 45.12 14.27
N PRO A 216 -23.29 45.20 14.14
CA PRO A 216 -24.06 44.14 13.52
C PRO A 216 -23.69 44.04 12.05
N ALA A 217 -23.29 42.82 11.62
CA ALA A 217 -23.11 42.58 10.21
C ALA A 217 -24.44 42.16 9.60
N PRO A 218 -24.92 42.84 8.55
CA PRO A 218 -26.24 42.58 7.99
C PRO A 218 -26.35 41.23 7.28
N TYR A 219 -25.24 40.64 6.87
CA TYR A 219 -25.21 39.40 6.09
C TYR A 219 -24.62 38.24 6.87
N LEU A 220 -25.21 37.06 6.69
CA LEU A 220 -24.71 35.81 7.29
C LEU A 220 -24.01 34.92 6.24
N GLY A 221 -22.74 34.66 6.45
CA GLY A 221 -21.98 33.65 5.70
C GLY A 221 -22.04 32.30 6.40
N VAL A 222 -22.39 31.24 5.67
CA VAL A 222 -22.31 29.83 6.13
C VAL A 222 -21.28 29.12 5.32
N PHE A 223 -20.12 28.92 5.92
CA PHE A 223 -18.93 28.44 5.20
C PHE A 223 -18.56 27.01 5.60
N CYS A 224 -18.36 26.20 4.60
CA CYS A 224 -17.79 24.86 4.81
C CYS A 224 -16.32 24.97 5.26
N GLU A 225 -15.98 24.35 6.38
CA GLU A 225 -14.61 24.36 6.95
C GLU A 225 -13.58 23.89 5.93
N ASN A 226 -13.91 22.88 5.14
CA ASN A 226 -13.01 22.34 4.11
C ASN A 226 -12.83 23.25 2.86
N THR A 227 -13.59 24.34 2.77
CA THR A 227 -13.46 25.33 1.70
C THR A 227 -12.61 26.51 2.14
N VAL A 228 -12.65 26.83 3.45
CA VAL A 228 -11.93 27.95 4.07
C VAL A 228 -10.70 27.44 4.79
N THR A 229 -9.80 26.75 4.07
CA THR A 229 -8.52 26.28 4.62
C THR A 229 -7.51 27.42 4.76
N ASP A 230 -7.72 28.52 4.03
CA ASP A 230 -6.87 29.70 4.05
C ASP A 230 -7.39 30.71 5.06
N THR A 231 -6.85 30.64 6.27
CA THR A 231 -7.18 31.56 7.38
C THR A 231 -6.77 33.02 7.11
N VAL A 232 -6.06 33.29 6.01
CA VAL A 232 -5.61 34.65 5.66
C VAL A 232 -6.79 35.62 5.43
N HIS A 233 -7.86 35.14 4.82
CA HIS A 233 -9.05 35.94 4.49
C HIS A 233 -10.14 35.91 5.58
N PHE A 234 -9.94 35.13 6.64
CA PHE A 234 -10.91 34.98 7.70
C PHE A 234 -10.36 35.46 9.06
N ASP A 235 -11.08 36.35 9.72
CA ASP A 235 -10.78 36.76 11.09
C ASP A 235 -11.53 35.87 12.08
N LEU A 236 -10.82 34.89 12.66
CA LEU A 236 -11.38 33.95 13.64
C LEU A 236 -11.92 34.65 14.89
N SER A 237 -11.31 35.74 15.30
CA SER A 237 -11.70 36.47 16.52
C SER A 237 -13.00 37.23 16.32
N LYS A 238 -13.17 37.83 15.16
CA LYS A 238 -14.36 38.58 14.78
C LYS A 238 -15.39 37.75 14.03
N GLN A 239 -15.03 36.55 13.59
CA GLN A 239 -15.87 35.69 12.74
C GLN A 239 -16.43 36.45 11.51
N THR A 240 -15.56 37.23 10.85
CA THR A 240 -15.88 38.03 9.65
C THR A 240 -14.81 37.77 8.58
N LEU A 241 -15.11 38.14 7.33
CA LEU A 241 -14.07 38.27 6.32
C LEU A 241 -13.21 39.51 6.68
N ARG A 242 -11.90 39.42 6.49
CA ARG A 242 -10.99 40.56 6.76
C ARG A 242 -11.24 41.72 5.84
N GLU A 243 -11.54 41.42 4.60
CA GLU A 243 -11.75 42.38 3.53
C GLU A 243 -13.16 42.97 3.54
N ASP A 244 -14.11 42.25 4.14
CA ASP A 244 -15.51 42.73 4.18
C ASP A 244 -16.20 42.38 5.51
N SER A 245 -16.27 43.34 6.40
CA SER A 245 -16.84 43.18 7.73
C SER A 245 -18.39 43.09 7.76
N ARG A 246 -19.05 43.34 6.62
CA ARG A 246 -20.52 43.25 6.50
C ARG A 246 -21.00 41.80 6.57
N LEU A 247 -20.10 40.82 6.33
CA LEU A 247 -20.42 39.41 6.37
C LEU A 247 -19.92 38.75 7.65
N SER A 248 -20.85 38.37 8.51
CA SER A 248 -20.55 37.49 9.65
C SER A 248 -20.49 36.04 9.20
N VAL A 249 -19.45 35.31 9.58
CA VAL A 249 -19.22 33.95 9.09
C VAL A 249 -19.47 32.91 10.17
N PHE A 250 -20.33 31.95 9.86
CA PHE A 250 -20.63 30.75 10.64
C PHE A 250 -20.00 29.52 9.95
N LEU A 251 -19.04 28.90 10.60
CA LEU A 251 -18.39 27.73 10.07
C LEU A 251 -19.22 26.47 10.32
N VAL A 252 -19.28 25.61 9.30
CA VAL A 252 -19.95 24.29 9.35
C VAL A 252 -19.06 23.20 8.76
N PRO A 253 -19.13 21.95 9.26
CA PRO A 253 -18.34 20.86 8.71
C PRO A 253 -18.58 20.66 7.21
N CYS A 254 -19.84 20.76 6.77
CA CYS A 254 -20.20 20.68 5.36
C CYS A 254 -21.38 21.59 5.04
N ALA A 255 -21.32 22.30 3.93
CA ALA A 255 -22.44 23.12 3.44
C ALA A 255 -23.74 22.32 3.19
N GLY A 256 -23.64 20.99 3.11
CA GLY A 256 -24.80 20.08 3.05
C GLY A 256 -25.70 20.10 4.29
N ILE A 257 -25.26 20.71 5.41
CA ILE A 257 -26.07 20.95 6.62
C ILE A 257 -27.15 21.98 6.37
N VAL A 258 -26.95 22.86 5.37
CA VAL A 258 -27.90 23.95 5.10
C VAL A 258 -29.17 23.40 4.47
N GLY A 259 -30.24 23.48 5.22
CA GLY A 259 -31.60 23.16 4.78
C GLY A 259 -32.51 24.40 4.77
N PRO A 260 -33.80 24.25 4.38
CA PRO A 260 -34.77 25.37 4.37
C PRO A 260 -34.95 26.00 5.74
N ALA A 261 -34.99 25.19 6.79
CA ALA A 261 -35.16 25.66 8.16
C ALA A 261 -33.99 26.57 8.60
N PHE A 262 -32.76 26.22 8.19
CA PHE A 262 -31.57 27.01 8.49
C PHE A 262 -31.66 28.43 7.90
N ILE A 263 -31.98 28.53 6.60
CA ILE A 263 -32.09 29.82 5.90
C ILE A 263 -33.25 30.66 6.48
N LYS A 264 -34.41 30.03 6.68
CA LYS A 264 -35.57 30.70 7.28
C LYS A 264 -35.24 31.29 8.65
N LYS A 265 -34.51 30.51 9.46
CA LYS A 265 -34.12 30.95 10.81
C LYS A 265 -33.12 32.09 10.77
N ALA A 266 -32.13 32.07 9.87
CA ALA A 266 -31.18 33.17 9.68
C ALA A 266 -31.90 34.48 9.34
N VAL A 267 -32.87 34.44 8.42
CA VAL A 267 -33.68 35.63 8.05
C VAL A 267 -34.55 36.11 9.22
N GLN A 268 -35.20 35.20 9.97
CA GLN A 268 -35.97 35.53 11.16
C GLN A 268 -35.14 36.19 12.26
N MET A 269 -33.85 35.89 12.33
CA MET A 269 -32.91 36.50 13.29
C MET A 269 -32.30 37.81 12.80
N GLY A 270 -32.73 38.31 11.64
CA GLY A 270 -32.34 39.61 11.13
C GLY A 270 -31.29 39.62 10.05
N ALA A 271 -30.92 38.46 9.48
CA ALA A 271 -30.03 38.45 8.34
C ALA A 271 -30.69 39.10 7.11
N GLU A 272 -30.06 40.09 6.52
CA GLU A 272 -30.50 40.75 5.29
C GLU A 272 -30.15 39.95 4.02
N GLY A 273 -29.28 38.97 4.14
CA GLY A 273 -28.94 38.01 3.08
C GLY A 273 -28.09 36.89 3.63
N VAL A 274 -28.06 35.75 2.90
CA VAL A 274 -27.30 34.58 3.29
C VAL A 274 -26.35 34.19 2.17
N VAL A 275 -25.06 34.15 2.50
CA VAL A 275 -23.97 33.67 1.61
C VAL A 275 -23.55 32.28 2.05
N ILE A 276 -23.59 31.30 1.16
CA ILE A 276 -23.18 29.95 1.45
C ILE A 276 -21.92 29.64 0.65
N ALA A 277 -20.84 29.26 1.33
CA ALA A 277 -19.60 28.82 0.72
C ALA A 277 -19.51 27.30 0.79
N ALA A 278 -19.47 26.65 -0.38
CA ALA A 278 -19.45 25.21 -0.52
C ALA A 278 -18.24 24.74 -1.35
N CYS A 279 -17.74 23.57 -1.06
CA CYS A 279 -16.72 22.93 -1.89
C CYS A 279 -17.15 22.84 -3.35
N ARG A 280 -16.19 22.84 -4.27
CA ARG A 280 -16.43 22.70 -5.70
C ARG A 280 -17.24 21.44 -5.98
N LEU A 281 -18.13 21.52 -6.97
CA LEU A 281 -18.93 20.37 -7.40
C LEU A 281 -18.00 19.20 -7.80
N ARG A 282 -18.26 18.02 -7.24
CA ARG A 282 -17.48 16.78 -7.37
C ARG A 282 -16.18 16.74 -6.56
N ASP A 283 -15.91 17.78 -5.75
CA ASP A 283 -14.74 17.87 -4.89
C ASP A 283 -15.13 18.12 -3.44
N CYS A 284 -16.23 17.54 -3.00
CA CYS A 284 -16.72 17.64 -1.64
C CYS A 284 -15.93 16.68 -0.73
N HIS A 285 -15.38 17.19 0.38
CA HIS A 285 -14.70 16.37 1.38
C HIS A 285 -15.59 15.22 1.89
N TYR A 286 -16.86 15.52 2.13
CA TYR A 286 -17.87 14.55 2.56
C TYR A 286 -18.70 13.99 1.38
N ARG A 287 -18.10 13.83 0.21
CA ARG A 287 -18.64 13.22 -1.02
C ARG A 287 -19.72 14.04 -1.72
N GLU A 288 -20.85 14.34 -1.07
CA GLU A 288 -22.07 14.77 -1.78
C GLU A 288 -22.77 15.99 -1.19
N GLY A 289 -22.28 16.55 -0.08
CA GLY A 289 -22.99 17.64 0.60
C GLY A 289 -23.25 18.87 -0.26
N ASN A 290 -22.31 19.25 -1.13
CA ASN A 290 -22.47 20.34 -2.08
C ASN A 290 -23.45 20.02 -3.22
N ILE A 291 -23.56 18.73 -3.60
CA ILE A 291 -24.53 18.28 -4.63
C ILE A 291 -25.93 18.35 -4.04
N TRP A 292 -26.11 17.84 -2.81
CA TRP A 292 -27.43 17.89 -2.15
C TRP A 292 -27.90 19.31 -1.87
N LEU A 293 -27.00 20.20 -1.45
CA LEU A 293 -27.32 21.62 -1.31
C LEU A 293 -27.80 22.21 -2.63
N LYS A 294 -27.08 21.98 -3.74
CA LYS A 294 -27.44 22.46 -5.06
C LYS A 294 -28.80 21.91 -5.53
N GLU A 295 -29.05 20.62 -5.29
CA GLU A 295 -30.33 20.00 -5.67
C GLU A 295 -31.50 20.51 -4.84
N ARG A 296 -31.30 20.78 -3.54
CA ARG A 296 -32.31 21.41 -2.67
C ARG A 296 -32.64 22.81 -3.15
N LEU A 297 -31.64 23.63 -3.49
CA LEU A 297 -31.82 24.98 -4.04
C LEU A 297 -32.56 24.97 -5.39
N ARG A 298 -32.34 23.95 -6.22
CA ARG A 298 -33.04 23.77 -7.48
C ARG A 298 -34.41 23.09 -7.35
N ALA A 299 -34.88 22.89 -6.13
CA ALA A 299 -36.12 22.17 -5.80
C ALA A 299 -36.20 20.73 -6.37
N LYS A 300 -35.06 20.12 -6.69
CA LYS A 300 -34.96 18.73 -7.19
C LYS A 300 -34.86 17.69 -6.08
N ARG A 301 -34.53 18.10 -4.85
CA ARG A 301 -34.36 17.22 -3.69
C ARG A 301 -35.12 17.74 -2.46
N VAL A 302 -35.69 16.85 -1.70
CA VAL A 302 -36.38 17.14 -0.43
C VAL A 302 -35.35 17.15 0.71
N PRO A 303 -35.46 18.12 1.66
CA PRO A 303 -36.36 19.25 1.70
C PRO A 303 -35.98 20.33 0.67
N LYS A 304 -36.99 20.81 -0.08
CA LYS A 304 -36.79 21.82 -1.11
C LYS A 304 -36.55 23.19 -0.51
N ILE A 305 -35.46 23.87 -0.87
CA ILE A 305 -35.24 25.28 -0.53
C ILE A 305 -36.00 26.14 -1.57
N ARG A 306 -37.14 26.67 -1.17
CA ARG A 306 -37.94 27.53 -2.03
C ARG A 306 -37.55 28.98 -1.75
N LEU A 307 -36.68 29.52 -2.58
CA LEU A 307 -36.16 30.88 -2.42
C LEU A 307 -37.22 31.97 -2.51
N LYS A 308 -38.38 31.64 -3.15
CA LYS A 308 -39.54 32.52 -3.17
C LYS A 308 -40.16 32.73 -1.77
N ASP A 309 -39.94 31.77 -0.88
CA ASP A 309 -40.47 31.86 0.51
C ASP A 309 -39.49 32.61 1.44
N THR A 310 -38.32 33.03 0.94
CA THR A 310 -37.38 33.89 1.66
C THR A 310 -37.52 35.31 1.16
N SER A 311 -37.82 36.23 2.07
CA SER A 311 -37.90 37.68 1.76
C SER A 311 -36.53 38.30 1.49
N LYS A 312 -35.44 37.53 1.67
CA LYS A 312 -34.07 38.01 1.62
C LYS A 312 -33.23 37.17 0.62
N PRO A 313 -32.20 37.76 -0.02
CA PRO A 313 -31.41 37.10 -1.03
C PRO A 313 -30.52 36.00 -0.45
N VAL A 314 -30.27 34.95 -1.26
CA VAL A 314 -29.38 33.83 -0.93
C VAL A 314 -28.44 33.56 -2.12
N ALA A 315 -27.12 33.57 -1.87
CA ALA A 315 -26.11 33.24 -2.84
C ALA A 315 -25.30 32.01 -2.39
N VAL A 316 -24.99 31.10 -3.31
CA VAL A 316 -24.16 29.94 -3.04
C VAL A 316 -22.94 29.98 -3.94
N PHE A 317 -21.79 30.07 -3.32
CA PHE A 317 -20.50 30.03 -3.99
C PHE A 317 -19.90 28.62 -3.91
N SER A 318 -19.40 28.11 -5.03
CA SER A 318 -18.77 26.80 -5.12
C SER A 318 -17.36 26.96 -5.67
N PHE A 319 -16.34 26.72 -4.83
CA PHE A 319 -14.94 26.97 -5.17
C PHE A 319 -13.99 26.05 -4.39
N ASN A 320 -12.70 26.08 -4.75
CA ASN A 320 -11.60 25.43 -4.02
C ASN A 320 -10.79 26.48 -3.25
N SER A 321 -9.98 26.05 -2.29
CA SER A 321 -9.09 26.91 -1.51
C SER A 321 -8.17 27.78 -2.39
N SER A 322 -7.71 27.27 -3.53
CA SER A 322 -6.91 28.02 -4.51
C SER A 322 -7.63 29.20 -5.18
N GLU A 323 -8.95 29.24 -5.08
CA GLU A 323 -9.83 30.27 -5.65
C GLU A 323 -10.33 31.25 -4.57
N SER A 324 -9.72 31.23 -3.37
CA SER A 324 -10.16 32.03 -2.21
C SER A 324 -10.15 33.54 -2.45
N ARG A 325 -9.15 34.07 -3.18
CA ARG A 325 -9.09 35.50 -3.54
C ARG A 325 -10.24 35.91 -4.46
N ASP A 326 -10.49 35.07 -5.48
CA ASP A 326 -11.59 35.32 -6.44
C ASP A 326 -12.94 35.20 -5.73
N PHE A 327 -13.05 34.33 -4.71
CA PHE A 327 -14.22 34.20 -3.87
C PHE A 327 -14.48 35.48 -3.07
N VAL A 328 -13.48 36.01 -2.37
CA VAL A 328 -13.64 37.21 -1.53
C VAL A 328 -14.08 38.41 -2.38
N SER A 329 -13.40 38.66 -3.52
CA SER A 329 -13.78 39.76 -4.40
C SER A 329 -15.18 39.60 -4.99
N THR A 330 -15.59 38.38 -5.35
CA THR A 330 -16.93 38.13 -5.90
C THR A 330 -18.01 38.23 -4.84
N VAL A 331 -17.71 37.82 -3.60
CA VAL A 331 -18.65 37.98 -2.48
C VAL A 331 -18.88 39.48 -2.18
N SER A 332 -17.83 40.28 -2.09
CA SER A 332 -17.94 41.72 -1.86
C SER A 332 -18.77 42.41 -2.96
N GLN A 333 -18.52 42.06 -4.23
CA GLN A 333 -19.36 42.55 -5.35
C GLN A 333 -20.83 42.16 -5.18
N GLN A 334 -21.09 40.92 -4.75
CA GLN A 334 -22.45 40.42 -4.54
C GLN A 334 -23.15 41.18 -3.39
N LEU A 335 -22.39 41.50 -2.34
CA LEU A 335 -22.94 42.31 -1.23
C LEU A 335 -23.25 43.74 -1.66
N ASP A 336 -22.37 44.36 -2.48
CA ASP A 336 -22.62 45.68 -3.08
C ASP A 336 -23.87 45.69 -3.97
N GLU A 337 -24.07 44.65 -4.78
CA GLU A 337 -25.29 44.48 -5.58
C GLU A 337 -26.55 44.39 -4.71
N TRP A 338 -26.46 43.67 -3.59
CA TRP A 338 -27.60 43.56 -2.65
C TRP A 338 -27.90 44.85 -1.95
N GLU A 339 -26.91 45.66 -1.59
CA GLU A 339 -27.11 46.98 -0.98
C GLU A 339 -27.71 47.99 -1.96
N ASN A 340 -27.18 48.00 -3.21
CA ASN A 340 -27.66 48.91 -4.25
C ASN A 340 -29.07 48.59 -4.74
N ASN A 341 -29.48 47.32 -4.67
CA ASN A 341 -30.74 46.84 -5.21
C ASN A 341 -31.68 46.30 -4.13
N ARG A 342 -31.81 46.98 -2.99
CA ARG A 342 -32.63 46.56 -1.83
C ARG A 342 -34.10 46.25 -2.17
N ASN A 343 -34.62 46.75 -3.31
CA ASN A 343 -36.00 46.59 -3.76
C ASN A 343 -36.20 45.49 -4.81
N LEU A 344 -35.15 44.75 -5.21
CA LEU A 344 -35.33 43.66 -6.14
C LEU A 344 -35.99 42.45 -5.45
N PRO A 345 -37.01 41.84 -6.08
CA PRO A 345 -37.60 40.63 -5.56
C PRO A 345 -36.52 39.53 -5.49
N SER A 346 -36.50 38.81 -4.38
CA SER A 346 -35.58 37.72 -4.05
C SER A 346 -35.65 36.51 -5.03
N SER A 347 -35.73 36.81 -6.33
CA SER A 347 -35.89 35.82 -7.37
C SER A 347 -34.54 35.32 -7.83
N ARG A 348 -34.19 34.15 -7.39
CA ARG A 348 -33.14 33.20 -7.79
C ARG A 348 -31.93 33.23 -6.87
N GLY A 349 -31.85 32.20 -6.02
CA GLY A 349 -30.58 31.82 -5.42
C GLY A 349 -29.55 31.55 -6.49
N GLN A 350 -28.58 32.42 -6.56
CA GLN A 350 -27.52 32.28 -7.55
C GLN A 350 -26.55 31.21 -7.06
N PHE A 351 -26.38 30.14 -7.85
CA PHE A 351 -25.32 29.19 -7.65
C PHE A 351 -24.13 29.63 -8.53
N ILE A 352 -23.16 30.25 -7.90
CA ILE A 352 -22.01 30.84 -8.56
C ILE A 352 -20.86 29.84 -8.45
N ALA A 353 -20.46 29.26 -9.59
CA ALA A 353 -19.25 28.43 -9.65
C ALA A 353 -18.09 29.32 -10.07
N LEU A 354 -17.15 29.55 -9.16
CA LEU A 354 -15.95 30.28 -9.49
C LEU A 354 -15.08 29.47 -10.44
N ARG A 355 -14.58 30.12 -11.47
CA ARG A 355 -13.62 29.55 -12.42
C ARG A 355 -12.39 30.45 -12.41
N SER A 356 -11.29 29.97 -11.85
CA SER A 356 -10.01 30.66 -11.98
C SER A 356 -9.60 30.73 -13.45
N GLY A 357 -9.40 31.94 -13.96
CA GLY A 357 -8.86 32.16 -15.31
C GLY A 357 -7.42 31.63 -15.51
N LYS A 358 -6.72 31.38 -14.41
CA LYS A 358 -5.34 30.86 -14.37
C LYS A 358 -5.24 29.34 -14.58
N ARG A 359 -6.34 28.64 -14.85
CA ARG A 359 -6.33 27.17 -15.08
C ARG A 359 -5.39 26.71 -16.18
N TRP A 360 -5.28 27.51 -17.24
CA TRP A 360 -4.38 27.20 -18.36
C TRP A 360 -2.92 27.31 -17.95
N VAL A 361 -2.56 28.30 -17.14
CA VAL A 361 -1.18 28.49 -16.65
C VAL A 361 -0.80 27.35 -15.69
N SER A 362 -1.67 26.98 -14.77
CA SER A 362 -1.40 25.87 -13.86
C SER A 362 -1.42 24.51 -14.57
N ALA A 363 -2.29 24.33 -15.55
CA ALA A 363 -2.29 23.12 -16.40
C ALA A 363 -1.04 23.03 -17.26
N ALA A 364 -0.63 24.15 -17.89
CA ALA A 364 0.60 24.21 -18.68
C ALA A 364 1.84 23.99 -17.80
N ALA A 365 1.89 24.59 -16.60
CA ALA A 365 2.97 24.36 -15.64
C ALA A 365 3.02 22.89 -15.19
N LEU A 366 1.87 22.28 -14.91
CA LEU A 366 1.81 20.86 -14.54
C LEU A 366 2.30 19.96 -15.68
N VAL A 367 1.86 20.21 -16.90
CA VAL A 367 2.30 19.48 -18.09
C VAL A 367 3.81 19.66 -18.30
N LEU A 368 4.33 20.87 -18.14
CA LEU A 368 5.75 21.16 -18.28
C LEU A 368 6.59 20.48 -17.20
N VAL A 369 6.18 20.55 -15.93
CA VAL A 369 6.86 19.88 -14.82
C VAL A 369 6.80 18.37 -14.97
N SER A 370 5.61 17.82 -15.33
CA SER A 370 5.47 16.40 -15.60
C SER A 370 6.30 15.96 -16.81
N GLY A 371 6.33 16.77 -17.86
CA GLY A 371 7.16 16.53 -19.05
C GLY A 371 8.65 16.55 -18.73
N LEU A 372 9.13 17.51 -17.95
CA LEU A 372 10.53 17.58 -17.50
C LEU A 372 10.88 16.39 -16.58
N PHE A 373 9.99 16.02 -15.68
CA PHE A 373 10.19 14.87 -14.82
C PHE A 373 10.28 13.57 -15.64
N LEU A 374 9.35 13.38 -16.58
CA LEU A 374 9.33 12.22 -17.46
C LEU A 374 10.53 12.20 -18.41
N PHE A 375 10.94 13.37 -18.94
CA PHE A 375 12.13 13.48 -19.76
C PHE A 375 13.39 13.12 -18.97
N GLY A 376 13.58 13.70 -17.78
CA GLY A 376 14.71 13.37 -16.91
C GLY A 376 14.72 11.90 -16.47
N PHE A 377 13.54 11.36 -16.19
CA PHE A 377 13.38 9.94 -15.87
C PHE A 377 13.70 9.04 -17.08
N SER A 378 13.15 9.36 -18.26
CA SER A 378 13.45 8.63 -19.51
C SER A 378 14.91 8.71 -19.90
N TRP A 379 15.55 9.88 -19.72
CA TRP A 379 16.99 10.04 -19.95
C TRP A 379 17.80 9.10 -19.04
N GLY A 380 17.48 9.06 -17.73
CA GLY A 380 18.14 8.15 -16.79
C GLY A 380 17.94 6.67 -17.11
N VAL A 381 16.79 6.30 -17.71
CA VAL A 381 16.50 4.92 -18.14
C VAL A 381 17.18 4.56 -19.46
N LEU A 382 17.23 5.50 -20.42
CA LEU A 382 17.81 5.27 -21.75
C LEU A 382 19.34 5.29 -21.76
N ASP A 383 19.94 6.04 -20.84
CA ASP A 383 21.40 6.13 -20.68
C ASP A 383 21.73 6.00 -19.17
N PRO A 384 21.56 4.82 -18.59
CA PRO A 384 21.83 4.61 -17.18
C PRO A 384 23.33 4.85 -16.92
N TRP A 385 23.62 5.75 -15.99
CA TRP A 385 24.97 6.06 -15.51
C TRP A 385 25.73 4.88 -14.93
N ALA A 386 25.05 3.73 -14.74
CA ALA A 386 25.61 2.44 -14.34
C ALA A 386 25.25 1.36 -15.36
N ASN A 387 25.80 1.43 -16.57
CA ASN A 387 25.77 0.32 -17.47
C ASN A 387 26.72 -0.76 -16.90
N TYR A 388 26.13 -1.84 -16.39
CA TYR A 388 26.90 -3.01 -16.01
C TYR A 388 27.31 -3.76 -17.30
N ASN A 389 28.43 -3.37 -17.87
CA ASN A 389 29.13 -4.14 -18.89
C ASN A 389 30.16 -5.01 -18.17
N PRO A 390 29.86 -6.26 -17.85
CA PRO A 390 30.86 -7.15 -17.30
C PRO A 390 32.02 -7.25 -18.32
N PRO A 391 33.28 -7.30 -17.84
CA PRO A 391 34.41 -7.55 -18.73
C PRO A 391 34.15 -8.84 -19.53
N PRO A 392 34.73 -8.97 -20.73
CA PRO A 392 34.57 -10.17 -21.54
C PRO A 392 35.18 -11.36 -20.82
N THR A 393 34.40 -12.00 -19.99
CA THR A 393 34.78 -13.14 -19.17
C THR A 393 33.82 -14.30 -19.43
N ALA A 394 34.34 -15.51 -19.46
CA ALA A 394 33.53 -16.72 -19.37
C ALA A 394 33.21 -17.03 -17.90
N LEU A 395 32.12 -17.69 -17.66
CA LEU A 395 31.71 -18.11 -16.32
C LEU A 395 31.87 -19.62 -16.19
N LEU A 396 32.72 -20.05 -15.26
CA LEU A 396 32.80 -21.43 -14.83
C LEU A 396 31.86 -21.63 -13.63
N ARG A 397 30.87 -22.49 -13.77
CA ARG A 397 29.92 -22.83 -12.72
C ARG A 397 30.07 -24.30 -12.34
N VAL A 398 30.46 -24.54 -11.09
CA VAL A 398 30.51 -25.86 -10.48
C VAL A 398 29.27 -26.04 -9.63
N ASN A 399 28.38 -26.96 -10.02
CA ASN A 399 27.10 -27.13 -9.33
C ASN A 399 26.68 -28.59 -9.31
N PHE A 400 26.76 -29.25 -8.14
CA PHE A 400 26.37 -30.64 -7.96
C PHE A 400 25.92 -30.93 -6.53
N PHE A 401 25.36 -32.12 -6.35
CA PHE A 401 25.02 -32.70 -5.06
C PHE A 401 25.91 -33.92 -4.83
N HIS A 402 26.42 -34.07 -3.63
CA HIS A 402 27.24 -35.21 -3.26
C HIS A 402 26.89 -35.72 -1.87
N LEU A 403 26.84 -37.05 -1.73
CA LEU A 403 26.62 -37.74 -0.48
C LEU A 403 27.96 -38.21 0.09
N SER A 404 28.61 -37.37 0.88
CA SER A 404 29.89 -37.65 1.50
C SER A 404 29.83 -38.80 2.50
N GLU A 405 30.99 -39.36 2.84
CA GLU A 405 31.14 -40.45 3.82
C GLU A 405 30.59 -40.01 5.20
N GLN A 406 29.96 -40.93 5.90
CA GLN A 406 29.52 -40.67 7.28
C GLN A 406 30.75 -40.71 8.20
N VAL A 407 30.80 -39.81 9.19
CA VAL A 407 31.85 -39.80 10.19
C VAL A 407 31.85 -41.13 10.92
N SER A 408 33.00 -41.85 10.85
CA SER A 408 33.13 -43.20 11.41
C SER A 408 32.90 -43.18 12.93
N CYS A 409 32.10 -44.11 13.41
CA CYS A 409 32.00 -44.41 14.82
C CYS A 409 33.27 -45.01 15.33
N ASP A 410 33.91 -44.43 16.35
CA ASP A 410 35.01 -45.04 17.07
C ASP A 410 34.44 -46.11 17.99
N LEU A 411 34.56 -47.38 17.56
CA LEU A 411 34.04 -48.55 18.27
C LEU A 411 34.64 -48.70 19.68
N ASN A 412 35.87 -48.25 19.91
CA ASN A 412 36.52 -48.35 21.22
C ASN A 412 35.87 -47.37 22.25
N ASN A 413 35.46 -46.18 21.80
CA ASN A 413 34.74 -45.26 22.65
C ASN A 413 33.26 -45.67 22.85
N LEU A 414 32.71 -46.39 21.90
CA LEU A 414 31.34 -46.91 21.98
C LEU A 414 31.23 -48.01 23.05
N GLU A 415 32.17 -48.98 23.07
CA GLU A 415 32.18 -50.05 24.08
C GLU A 415 32.31 -49.50 25.51
N SER A 416 33.14 -48.48 25.70
CA SER A 416 33.29 -47.85 27.03
C SER A 416 32.00 -47.08 27.43
N SER A 417 31.31 -46.47 26.50
CA SER A 417 30.07 -45.73 26.75
C SER A 417 28.90 -46.68 26.97
N VAL A 418 28.81 -47.77 26.24
CA VAL A 418 27.82 -48.86 26.42
C VAL A 418 28.03 -49.54 27.76
N ALA A 419 29.26 -49.79 28.17
CA ALA A 419 29.58 -50.38 29.47
C ALA A 419 29.13 -49.42 30.63
N LYS A 420 29.31 -48.11 30.49
CA LYS A 420 28.83 -47.11 31.45
C LYS A 420 27.30 -47.03 31.54
N ILE A 421 26.62 -47.14 30.42
CA ILE A 421 25.16 -47.16 30.37
C ILE A 421 24.63 -48.44 30.97
N ARG A 422 25.26 -49.58 30.68
CA ARG A 422 24.91 -50.92 31.20
C ARG A 422 25.07 -50.95 32.72
N SER A 423 26.14 -50.42 33.26
CA SER A 423 26.37 -50.33 34.71
C SER A 423 25.29 -49.46 35.38
N LYS A 424 24.85 -48.36 34.75
CA LYS A 424 23.76 -47.51 35.28
C LYS A 424 22.40 -48.18 35.20
N ILE A 425 22.12 -48.98 34.17
CA ILE A 425 20.89 -49.75 34.04
C ILE A 425 20.86 -50.87 35.09
N ASP A 426 21.98 -51.55 35.31
CA ASP A 426 22.10 -52.60 36.34
C ASP A 426 21.94 -52.06 37.76
N ASP A 427 22.36 -50.82 38.02
CA ASP A 427 22.13 -50.14 39.29
C ASP A 427 20.65 -49.73 39.51
N VAL A 428 19.92 -49.39 38.43
CA VAL A 428 18.50 -49.02 38.49
C VAL A 428 17.60 -50.26 38.59
N THR A 429 18.03 -51.42 38.00
CA THR A 429 17.23 -52.66 37.99
C THR A 429 17.45 -53.54 39.21
N ARG A 430 18.31 -53.15 40.16
CA ARG A 430 18.46 -53.84 41.47
C ARG A 430 17.35 -53.58 42.48
N GLY A 431 16.39 -52.74 42.12
CA GLY A 431 15.16 -52.50 42.91
C GLY A 431 13.95 -53.10 42.20
N ASP A 432 13.50 -54.28 42.63
CA ASP A 432 12.20 -54.92 42.45
C ASP A 432 11.73 -55.42 41.07
N ASN A 433 11.67 -56.77 41.00
CA ASN A 433 10.71 -57.65 40.26
C ASN A 433 10.33 -57.30 38.81
N ILE A 434 11.05 -57.84 37.86
CA ILE A 434 10.57 -58.09 36.50
C ILE A 434 11.10 -59.44 35.95
N PRO A 435 10.26 -60.19 35.19
CA PRO A 435 10.51 -61.59 34.82
C PRO A 435 11.65 -61.75 33.82
N LYS A 436 12.36 -62.87 33.99
CA LYS A 436 13.55 -63.28 33.21
C LYS A 436 13.17 -63.90 31.87
N GLU A 437 14.09 -63.63 30.92
CA GLU A 437 14.59 -64.48 29.85
C GLU A 437 13.83 -64.58 28.52
N GLY A 438 14.55 -64.23 27.46
CA GLY A 438 14.64 -64.92 26.21
C GLY A 438 14.74 -64.10 24.93
N GLN A 439 14.29 -62.84 24.87
CA GLN A 439 14.23 -62.05 23.64
C GLN A 439 14.93 -60.69 23.65
N GLN A 440 15.57 -60.33 24.74
CA GLN A 440 16.08 -58.98 24.98
C GLN A 440 17.50 -58.69 24.48
N GLN A 441 18.25 -59.72 24.03
CA GLN A 441 19.66 -59.56 23.76
C GLN A 441 20.01 -59.06 22.34
N GLN A 442 19.11 -59.23 21.37
CA GLN A 442 19.37 -58.81 19.98
C GLN A 442 18.82 -57.43 19.61
N ILE A 443 17.82 -56.94 20.31
CA ILE A 443 17.19 -55.63 20.05
C ILE A 443 18.04 -54.48 20.66
N SER A 444 18.76 -54.76 21.75
CA SER A 444 19.47 -53.67 22.47
C SER A 444 20.74 -53.17 21.81
N THR A 445 21.51 -54.03 21.13
CA THR A 445 22.79 -53.62 20.51
C THR A 445 22.60 -52.82 19.24
N ASN A 446 21.64 -53.16 18.38
CA ASN A 446 21.39 -52.41 17.15
C ASN A 446 20.71 -51.05 17.39
N LEU A 447 19.87 -50.94 18.41
CA LEU A 447 19.20 -49.68 18.74
C LEU A 447 20.14 -48.69 19.45
N VAL A 448 21.00 -49.21 20.33
CA VAL A 448 21.98 -48.40 21.06
C VAL A 448 23.11 -47.94 20.15
N SER A 449 23.58 -48.76 19.22
CA SER A 449 24.59 -48.35 18.24
C SER A 449 24.04 -47.28 17.29
N SER A 450 22.79 -47.37 16.86
CA SER A 450 22.17 -46.35 15.99
C SER A 450 21.89 -45.03 16.69
N MET A 451 21.78 -45.02 18.03
CA MET A 451 21.57 -43.78 18.82
C MET A 451 22.89 -43.11 19.27
N LEU A 452 23.99 -43.83 19.31
CA LEU A 452 25.28 -43.32 19.81
C LEU A 452 26.27 -42.93 18.69
N CYS A 453 26.04 -43.36 17.46
CA CYS A 453 26.87 -42.95 16.35
C CYS A 453 26.42 -41.62 15.79
N PRO A 454 27.32 -40.64 15.59
CA PRO A 454 26.99 -39.39 14.94
C PRO A 454 26.48 -39.70 13.52
N ARG A 455 25.32 -39.15 13.17
CA ARG A 455 24.78 -39.22 11.79
C ARG A 455 25.47 -38.23 10.87
N GLU A 456 26.35 -37.44 11.42
CA GLU A 456 27.09 -36.38 10.75
C GLU A 456 27.93 -36.95 9.62
N ARG A 457 28.03 -36.25 8.51
CA ARG A 457 28.81 -36.55 7.33
C ARG A 457 30.01 -35.64 7.24
N VAL A 458 31.06 -36.14 6.58
CA VAL A 458 32.30 -35.40 6.35
C VAL A 458 32.00 -34.21 5.40
N PRO A 459 32.46 -32.99 5.69
CA PRO A 459 32.40 -31.90 4.73
C PRO A 459 33.13 -32.26 3.42
N VAL A 460 32.55 -31.81 2.30
CA VAL A 460 33.13 -31.99 0.97
C VAL A 460 34.14 -30.90 0.72
N ARG A 461 35.40 -31.22 0.54
CA ARG A 461 36.44 -30.30 0.11
C ARG A 461 36.58 -30.34 -1.39
N LEU A 462 36.31 -29.22 -2.06
CA LEU A 462 36.49 -29.03 -3.49
C LEU A 462 37.76 -28.22 -3.73
N LYS A 463 38.65 -28.78 -4.54
CA LYS A 463 39.83 -28.09 -5.06
C LYS A 463 39.69 -27.97 -6.58
N LEU A 464 39.85 -26.75 -7.09
CA LEU A 464 39.77 -26.44 -8.50
C LEU A 464 41.01 -25.68 -8.93
N THR A 465 41.67 -26.21 -9.93
CA THR A 465 42.85 -25.59 -10.55
C THR A 465 42.63 -25.38 -12.04
N MET A 466 43.15 -24.30 -12.55
CA MET A 466 43.12 -23.99 -13.98
C MET A 466 44.52 -23.52 -14.40
N ASP A 467 45.04 -24.16 -15.48
CA ASP A 467 46.39 -23.88 -15.96
C ASP A 467 47.43 -23.97 -14.85
N ASP A 468 47.31 -25.04 -14.01
CA ASP A 468 48.10 -25.32 -12.81
C ASP A 468 48.02 -24.22 -11.72
N THR A 469 47.15 -23.22 -11.86
CA THR A 469 46.89 -22.21 -10.84
C THR A 469 45.69 -22.60 -10.00
N LEU A 470 45.79 -22.53 -8.68
CA LEU A 470 44.69 -22.78 -7.76
C LEU A 470 43.69 -21.66 -7.84
N LEU A 471 42.46 -21.96 -8.30
CA LEU A 471 41.36 -20.98 -8.36
C LEU A 471 40.43 -21.05 -7.15
N LEU A 472 40.23 -22.27 -6.62
CA LEU A 472 39.33 -22.49 -5.49
C LEU A 472 39.80 -23.68 -4.64
N GLU A 473 39.84 -23.47 -3.35
CA GLU A 473 39.88 -24.55 -2.36
C GLU A 473 38.89 -24.19 -1.23
N LYS A 474 37.82 -24.97 -1.16
CA LYS A 474 36.72 -24.66 -0.24
C LYS A 474 36.03 -25.89 0.29
N GLU A 475 35.65 -25.85 1.56
CA GLU A 475 34.85 -26.87 2.22
C GLU A 475 33.37 -26.53 2.18
N PHE A 476 32.54 -27.51 1.91
CA PHE A 476 31.08 -27.41 1.89
C PHE A 476 30.50 -28.40 2.90
N SER A 477 29.78 -27.88 3.85
CA SER A 477 29.14 -28.68 4.90
C SER A 477 27.88 -29.38 4.38
N PRO A 478 27.60 -30.61 4.86
CA PRO A 478 26.36 -31.31 4.57
C PRO A 478 25.13 -30.52 5.06
N ALA A 479 24.00 -30.71 4.39
CA ALA A 479 22.74 -30.07 4.76
C ALA A 479 22.09 -30.78 5.95
N GLY A 480 21.14 -30.09 6.60
CA GLY A 480 20.39 -30.61 7.75
C GLY A 480 20.92 -30.08 9.08
N PHE A 481 20.08 -30.14 10.11
CA PHE A 481 20.44 -29.67 11.46
C PHE A 481 21.55 -30.51 12.14
N SER A 482 21.70 -31.75 11.69
CA SER A 482 22.69 -32.70 12.18
C SER A 482 23.81 -32.97 11.16
N ASN A 483 23.93 -32.13 10.13
CA ASN A 483 24.89 -32.32 9.03
C ASN A 483 24.86 -33.72 8.42
N ASP A 484 23.67 -34.32 8.33
CA ASP A 484 23.45 -35.71 7.88
C ASP A 484 22.91 -35.84 6.45
N GLY A 485 22.64 -34.70 5.79
CA GLY A 485 22.09 -34.64 4.45
C GLY A 485 23.12 -34.62 3.32
N LEU A 486 22.64 -34.34 2.11
CA LEU A 486 23.46 -34.13 0.92
C LEU A 486 24.26 -32.83 1.04
N THR A 487 25.50 -32.84 0.60
CA THR A 487 26.30 -31.61 0.45
C THR A 487 25.99 -30.96 -0.89
N TYR A 488 25.65 -29.68 -0.85
CA TYR A 488 25.40 -28.88 -2.04
C TYR A 488 26.64 -28.07 -2.37
N VAL A 489 27.26 -28.38 -3.50
CA VAL A 489 28.37 -27.60 -4.04
C VAL A 489 27.82 -26.66 -5.12
N ASN A 490 27.95 -25.38 -4.92
CA ASN A 490 27.58 -24.35 -5.90
C ASN A 490 28.57 -23.22 -5.81
N HIS A 491 29.37 -23.07 -6.85
CA HIS A 491 30.38 -22.02 -6.92
C HIS A 491 30.54 -21.51 -8.35
N GLU A 492 30.76 -20.21 -8.48
CA GLU A 492 30.92 -19.50 -9.76
C GLU A 492 32.24 -18.76 -9.76
N LEU A 493 32.95 -18.87 -10.86
CA LEU A 493 34.24 -18.21 -11.07
C LEU A 493 34.25 -17.54 -12.46
N ASN A 494 34.66 -16.29 -12.49
CA ASN A 494 34.92 -15.58 -13.73
C ASN A 494 36.30 -15.99 -14.24
N VAL A 495 36.34 -16.40 -15.49
CA VAL A 495 37.55 -16.89 -16.15
C VAL A 495 37.72 -16.19 -17.48
N TYR A 496 38.94 -15.99 -17.91
CA TYR A 496 39.18 -15.39 -19.24
C TYR A 496 38.83 -16.38 -20.36
N PRO A 497 38.33 -15.92 -21.49
CA PRO A 497 38.15 -16.78 -22.68
C PRO A 497 39.48 -17.30 -23.18
N GLY A 498 39.46 -18.53 -23.68
CA GLY A 498 40.68 -19.17 -24.17
C GLY A 498 40.68 -20.71 -24.04
N LYS A 499 41.83 -21.32 -24.34
CA LYS A 499 42.07 -22.74 -24.11
C LYS A 499 42.71 -22.89 -22.73
N HIS A 500 42.07 -23.69 -21.87
CA HIS A 500 42.49 -23.89 -20.48
C HIS A 500 42.55 -25.37 -20.14
N SER A 501 43.47 -25.74 -19.25
CA SER A 501 43.50 -27.05 -18.61
C SER A 501 42.79 -26.95 -17.26
N LEU A 502 41.62 -27.57 -17.12
CA LEU A 502 40.81 -27.58 -15.92
C LEU A 502 41.04 -28.87 -15.15
N ALA A 503 41.38 -28.77 -13.86
CA ALA A 503 41.44 -29.90 -12.98
C ALA A 503 40.62 -29.67 -11.71
N LEU A 504 39.80 -30.67 -11.34
CA LEU A 504 38.97 -30.67 -10.14
C LEU A 504 39.30 -31.90 -9.31
N ASN A 505 39.29 -31.70 -8.00
CA ASN A 505 39.42 -32.76 -7.01
C ASN A 505 38.37 -32.58 -5.92
N ILE A 506 37.67 -33.65 -5.56
CA ILE A 506 36.76 -33.70 -4.41
C ILE A 506 37.33 -34.70 -3.40
N VAL A 507 37.42 -34.25 -2.16
CA VAL A 507 37.74 -35.07 -1.00
C VAL A 507 36.54 -35.10 -0.07
N ASP A 508 36.00 -36.28 0.20
CA ASP A 508 34.78 -36.53 0.97
C ASP A 508 34.94 -37.53 2.12
N SER A 509 36.18 -37.91 2.43
CA SER A 509 36.55 -38.91 3.44
C SER A 509 37.67 -38.40 4.34
N LEU A 510 37.68 -38.85 5.60
CA LEU A 510 38.76 -38.60 6.56
C LEU A 510 39.85 -39.70 6.53
N LYS A 511 39.64 -40.78 5.79
CA LYS A 511 40.58 -41.90 5.71
C LYS A 511 41.75 -41.55 4.80
N GLU A 512 42.99 -41.76 5.28
CA GLU A 512 44.18 -41.44 4.51
C GLU A 512 44.26 -42.19 3.17
N GLU A 513 43.73 -43.42 3.07
CA GLU A 513 43.68 -44.22 1.85
C GLU A 513 42.75 -43.64 0.77
N ARG A 514 41.80 -42.77 1.12
CA ARG A 514 40.85 -42.09 0.22
C ARG A 514 41.07 -40.59 0.10
N GLN A 515 42.22 -40.07 0.58
CA GLN A 515 42.52 -38.63 0.44
C GLN A 515 42.78 -38.22 -1.02
N SER A 516 43.01 -39.18 -1.95
CA SER A 516 43.08 -38.88 -3.39
C SER A 516 41.75 -38.39 -3.99
N GLY A 517 40.61 -38.70 -3.33
CA GLY A 517 39.30 -38.22 -3.75
C GLY A 517 38.94 -38.60 -5.20
N PHE A 518 38.04 -37.80 -5.77
CA PHE A 518 37.64 -37.93 -7.18
C PHE A 518 38.37 -36.87 -7.99
N ASP A 519 39.29 -37.31 -8.86
CA ASP A 519 40.09 -36.44 -9.73
C ASP A 519 39.49 -36.35 -11.13
N PHE A 520 39.46 -35.16 -11.66
CA PHE A 520 39.03 -34.88 -13.04
C PHE A 520 39.98 -33.88 -13.68
N LYS A 521 40.52 -34.23 -14.83
CA LYS A 521 41.35 -33.30 -15.62
C LYS A 521 40.91 -33.31 -17.06
N THR A 522 40.69 -32.12 -17.63
CA THR A 522 40.24 -31.96 -19.00
C THR A 522 40.72 -30.64 -19.60
N GLU A 523 40.82 -30.59 -20.91
CA GLU A 523 41.02 -29.36 -21.65
C GLU A 523 39.67 -28.77 -22.05
N VAL A 524 39.48 -27.47 -21.80
CA VAL A 524 38.28 -26.73 -22.16
C VAL A 524 38.62 -25.52 -23.01
N ILE A 525 37.77 -25.22 -23.99
CA ILE A 525 37.87 -24.02 -24.79
C ILE A 525 36.68 -23.16 -24.40
N LEU A 526 36.95 -22.04 -23.75
CA LEU A 526 35.95 -21.08 -23.30
C LEU A 526 35.85 -19.95 -24.32
N LYS A 527 34.62 -19.71 -24.81
CA LYS A 527 34.32 -18.55 -25.65
C LYS A 527 33.98 -17.36 -24.77
N ASP A 528 34.05 -16.18 -25.33
CA ASP A 528 33.60 -14.98 -24.66
C ASP A 528 32.14 -15.14 -24.22
N ARG A 529 31.87 -14.78 -22.94
CA ARG A 529 30.55 -14.86 -22.30
C ARG A 529 29.91 -16.24 -22.23
N GLN A 530 30.65 -17.29 -22.48
CA GLN A 530 30.18 -18.64 -22.34
C GLN A 530 30.07 -19.04 -20.88
N VAL A 531 28.98 -19.73 -20.53
CA VAL A 531 28.81 -20.37 -19.22
C VAL A 531 29.14 -21.83 -19.38
N LEU A 532 30.18 -22.32 -18.69
CA LEU A 532 30.55 -23.71 -18.63
C LEU A 532 30.06 -24.32 -17.31
N PHE A 533 29.21 -25.31 -17.40
CA PHE A 533 28.77 -26.06 -16.24
C PHE A 533 29.63 -27.29 -16.01
N VAL A 534 30.11 -27.43 -14.78
CA VAL A 534 30.75 -28.65 -14.30
C VAL A 534 29.83 -29.28 -13.27
N ASP A 535 29.43 -30.50 -13.53
CA ASP A 535 28.52 -31.26 -12.72
C ASP A 535 29.21 -32.59 -12.29
N PHE A 536 28.69 -33.24 -11.25
CA PHE A 536 29.25 -34.48 -10.73
C PHE A 536 28.14 -35.53 -10.62
N ASP A 537 28.39 -36.71 -11.24
CA ASP A 537 27.49 -37.85 -11.10
C ASP A 537 27.91 -38.68 -9.90
N ASP A 538 27.12 -38.63 -8.85
CA ASP A 538 27.37 -39.32 -7.58
C ASP A 538 27.35 -40.85 -7.72
N LYS A 539 26.62 -41.39 -8.70
CA LYS A 539 26.52 -42.84 -8.95
C LYS A 539 27.74 -43.39 -9.70
N LEU A 540 28.26 -42.60 -10.61
CA LEU A 540 29.42 -42.96 -11.42
C LEU A 540 30.73 -42.50 -10.80
N GLY A 541 30.69 -41.59 -9.83
CA GLY A 541 31.85 -40.98 -9.21
C GLY A 541 32.67 -40.15 -10.20
N GLN A 542 32.05 -39.52 -11.17
CA GLN A 542 32.74 -38.82 -12.24
C GLN A 542 32.17 -37.43 -12.49
N PHE A 543 33.07 -36.50 -12.78
CA PHE A 543 32.68 -35.19 -13.28
C PHE A 543 32.32 -35.23 -14.76
N TYR A 544 31.41 -34.41 -15.18
CA TYR A 544 31.09 -34.18 -16.57
C TYR A 544 30.85 -32.69 -16.84
N ILE A 545 31.12 -32.32 -18.09
CA ILE A 545 30.94 -30.95 -18.54
C ILE A 545 29.67 -30.86 -19.38
N ARG A 546 28.82 -29.94 -19.01
CA ARG A 546 27.65 -29.57 -19.79
C ARG A 546 28.00 -28.36 -20.65
N LYS A 547 27.86 -28.50 -21.95
CA LYS A 547 28.11 -27.43 -22.93
C LYS A 547 26.82 -26.85 -23.43
#